data_9310dddd9d74ec29f091225ed8e6ab7a
#
_entry.id   9310dddd9d74ec29f091225ed8e6ab7a
#
_cell.length_a   1.000
_cell.length_b   1.000
_cell.length_c   1.000
_cell.angle_alpha   90.00
_cell.angle_beta   90.00
_cell.angle_gamma   90.00
#
_symmetry.space_group_name_H-M   'P 1'
#
loop_
_entity.id
_entity.type
_entity.pdbx_description
1 polymer ?
#
loop_
_entity_poly.entity_id
_entity_poly.type
_entity_poly.pdbx_seq_one_letter_code
_entity_poly.pdbx_strand_id
1 'polypeptide(L)'
;MDLRYTLIFLTHGEDILMLHRNKAPNRGLWNGVGGHLEPGETAEACALREVWEETGLKVAGVTFRGLLTWEGYETDPGGLYIYTAEAPRREVCLNEEGEMAWKPRDWVFHAPEVVSNIHVFGPLIFDDAPPRLYHFVYRDGQIDRYEIRPFGSLASERSR
;
A
#
# COMPACT_ATOMS: atom_id res chain seq x y z
N MET A 1 -11.08 13.53 -5.65
CA MET A 1 -10.11 12.93 -4.73
C MET A 1 -8.78 12.71 -5.44
N ASP A 2 -7.73 13.10 -4.81
CA ASP A 2 -6.41 13.17 -5.44
C ASP A 2 -5.59 11.91 -5.17
N LEU A 3 -5.31 11.13 -6.21
CA LEU A 3 -4.58 9.87 -6.10
C LEU A 3 -3.11 10.12 -6.46
N ARG A 4 -2.31 10.50 -5.45
CA ARG A 4 -0.91 10.89 -5.64
C ARG A 4 0.13 9.88 -5.21
N TYR A 5 -0.28 8.78 -4.60
CA TYR A 5 0.66 7.86 -3.97
C TYR A 5 0.50 6.45 -4.49
N THR A 6 1.55 5.67 -4.30
CA THR A 6 1.51 4.21 -4.50
C THR A 6 1.90 3.53 -3.21
N LEU A 7 1.39 2.32 -3.02
CA LEU A 7 1.75 1.45 -1.90
C LEU A 7 1.92 0.04 -2.45
N ILE A 8 3.09 -0.54 -2.25
CA ILE A 8 3.45 -1.82 -2.85
C ILE A 8 3.80 -2.82 -1.76
N PHE A 9 3.19 -4.00 -1.82
CA PHE A 9 3.51 -5.12 -0.95
C PHE A 9 4.27 -6.16 -1.75
N LEU A 10 5.58 -6.25 -1.49
CA LEU A 10 6.45 -7.22 -2.12
C LEU A 10 6.35 -8.54 -1.37
N THR A 11 6.24 -9.63 -2.12
CA THR A 11 6.17 -10.97 -1.54
C THR A 11 7.39 -11.79 -1.91
N HIS A 12 7.77 -12.69 -1.02
CA HIS A 12 8.74 -13.74 -1.29
C HIS A 12 8.27 -14.97 -0.51
N GLY A 13 7.75 -15.96 -1.24
CA GLY A 13 7.02 -17.04 -0.61
C GLY A 13 5.78 -16.50 0.11
N GLU A 14 5.62 -16.86 1.37
CA GLU A 14 4.49 -16.40 2.20
C GLU A 14 4.81 -15.12 2.98
N ASP A 15 6.01 -14.57 2.82
CA ASP A 15 6.42 -13.39 3.55
C ASP A 15 6.18 -12.11 2.73
N ILE A 16 5.93 -11.02 3.44
CA ILE A 16 5.71 -9.69 2.86
C ILE A 16 6.80 -8.77 3.40
N LEU A 17 7.39 -7.96 2.52
CA LEU A 17 8.38 -6.97 2.91
C LEU A 17 7.67 -5.77 3.55
N MET A 18 8.04 -5.47 4.79
CA MET A 18 7.45 -4.37 5.54
C MET A 18 8.52 -3.37 5.94
N LEU A 19 8.14 -2.10 5.92
CA LEU A 19 8.97 -0.96 6.31
C LEU A 19 8.47 -0.41 7.65
N HIS A 20 9.35 -0.38 8.65
CA HIS A 20 9.06 0.22 9.96
C HIS A 20 9.39 1.71 9.87
N ARG A 21 8.36 2.54 9.75
CA ARG A 21 8.55 3.96 9.46
C ARG A 21 9.13 4.71 10.66
N ASN A 22 10.10 5.58 10.37
CA ASN A 22 10.71 6.43 11.40
C ASN A 22 10.25 7.88 11.35
N LYS A 23 9.30 8.20 10.45
CA LYS A 23 8.74 9.55 10.28
C LYS A 23 7.27 9.50 9.90
N ALA A 24 6.58 10.64 10.06
CA ALA A 24 5.17 10.78 9.68
C ALA A 24 4.99 10.68 8.16
N PRO A 25 3.83 10.25 7.66
CA PRO A 25 2.73 9.67 8.45
C PRO A 25 3.06 8.26 8.92
N ASN A 26 2.31 7.75 9.89
CA ASN A 26 2.47 6.39 10.41
C ASN A 26 3.79 6.11 11.11
N ARG A 27 4.38 7.14 11.74
CA ARG A 27 5.64 6.98 12.48
C ARG A 27 5.51 5.89 13.54
N GLY A 28 6.48 4.98 13.56
CA GLY A 28 6.50 3.87 14.51
C GLY A 28 5.67 2.67 14.09
N LEU A 29 5.03 2.73 12.93
CA LEU A 29 4.23 1.64 12.41
C LEU A 29 4.88 0.99 11.19
N TRP A 30 4.51 -0.27 10.94
CA TRP A 30 4.96 -1.01 9.77
C TRP A 30 3.98 -0.84 8.61
N ASN A 31 4.49 -0.58 7.42
CA ASN A 31 3.71 -0.40 6.20
C ASN A 31 4.43 -1.04 5.01
N GLY A 32 3.78 -1.09 3.85
CA GLY A 32 4.45 -1.47 2.60
C GLY A 32 5.37 -0.34 2.13
N VAL A 33 6.07 -0.57 1.03
CA VAL A 33 6.91 0.45 0.40
C VAL A 33 6.08 1.23 -0.61
N GLY A 34 6.53 2.43 -0.95
CA GLY A 34 5.82 3.25 -1.93
C GLY A 34 6.20 4.71 -1.82
N GLY A 35 5.54 5.54 -2.59
CA GLY A 35 5.82 6.95 -2.58
C GLY A 35 4.93 7.74 -3.52
N HIS A 36 5.38 8.93 -3.85
CA HIS A 36 4.66 9.95 -4.60
C HIS A 36 4.79 9.75 -6.09
N LEU A 37 3.70 9.91 -6.84
CA LEU A 37 3.78 10.03 -8.29
C LEU A 37 4.49 11.33 -8.65
N GLU A 38 5.41 11.25 -9.60
CA GLU A 38 6.04 12.42 -10.18
C GLU A 38 5.21 12.94 -11.34
N PRO A 39 5.34 14.24 -11.71
CA PRO A 39 4.58 14.79 -12.82
C PRO A 39 4.75 13.98 -14.10
N GLY A 40 3.63 13.59 -14.73
CA GLY A 40 3.64 12.81 -15.95
C GLY A 40 3.87 11.31 -15.77
N GLU A 41 4.09 10.86 -14.54
CA GLU A 41 4.34 9.45 -14.25
C GLU A 41 3.03 8.69 -14.08
N THR A 42 2.95 7.46 -14.65
CA THR A 42 1.82 6.58 -14.39
C THR A 42 1.98 5.95 -13.01
N ALA A 43 0.89 5.48 -12.42
CA ALA A 43 0.95 4.79 -11.13
C ALA A 43 1.83 3.54 -11.20
N GLU A 44 1.73 2.78 -12.29
CA GLU A 44 2.56 1.58 -12.47
C GLU A 44 4.06 1.94 -12.54
N ALA A 45 4.42 2.96 -13.30
CA ALA A 45 5.80 3.41 -13.40
C ALA A 45 6.32 3.91 -12.04
N CYS A 46 5.48 4.63 -11.30
CA CYS A 46 5.80 5.07 -9.94
C CYS A 46 6.08 3.87 -9.03
N ALA A 47 5.22 2.86 -9.08
CA ALA A 47 5.40 1.67 -8.25
C ALA A 47 6.74 0.97 -8.55
N LEU A 48 7.06 0.79 -9.82
CA LEU A 48 8.33 0.16 -10.22
C LEU A 48 9.52 0.98 -9.76
N ARG A 49 9.47 2.30 -9.94
CA ARG A 49 10.54 3.21 -9.52
C ARG A 49 10.73 3.21 -8.00
N GLU A 50 9.65 3.31 -7.25
CA GLU A 50 9.72 3.32 -5.78
C GLU A 50 10.27 2.00 -5.22
N VAL A 51 9.86 0.87 -5.79
CA VAL A 51 10.42 -0.42 -5.39
C VAL A 51 11.93 -0.41 -5.58
N TRP A 52 12.40 0.04 -6.74
CA TRP A 52 13.84 0.10 -7.03
C TRP A 52 14.57 1.04 -6.07
N GLU A 53 14.06 2.25 -5.90
CA GLU A 53 14.71 3.26 -5.05
C GLU A 53 14.76 2.85 -3.58
N GLU A 54 13.68 2.27 -3.07
CA GLU A 54 13.60 1.94 -1.65
C GLU A 54 14.22 0.60 -1.28
N THR A 55 14.22 -0.37 -2.18
CA THR A 55 14.65 -1.74 -1.85
C THR A 55 15.87 -2.22 -2.63
N GLY A 56 16.17 -1.59 -3.76
CA GLY A 56 17.20 -2.09 -4.67
C GLY A 56 16.76 -3.30 -5.48
N LEU A 57 15.48 -3.67 -5.43
CA LEU A 57 14.95 -4.81 -6.17
C LEU A 57 14.36 -4.36 -7.50
N LYS A 58 14.70 -5.09 -8.56
CA LYS A 58 14.11 -4.89 -9.88
C LYS A 58 13.09 -6.00 -10.10
N VAL A 59 11.81 -5.69 -9.88
CA VAL A 59 10.75 -6.67 -10.06
C VAL A 59 10.32 -6.76 -11.51
N ALA A 60 9.83 -7.93 -11.92
CA ALA A 60 9.41 -8.16 -13.30
C ALA A 60 8.16 -7.36 -13.67
N GLY A 61 7.31 -7.07 -12.69
CA GLY A 61 6.11 -6.28 -12.88
C GLY A 61 5.37 -6.10 -11.57
N VAL A 62 4.33 -5.29 -11.59
CA VAL A 62 3.45 -5.08 -10.44
C VAL A 62 2.02 -5.39 -10.83
N THR A 63 1.24 -5.91 -9.89
CA THR A 63 -0.17 -6.23 -10.09
C THR A 63 -1.02 -5.21 -9.34
N PHE A 64 -1.91 -4.54 -10.05
CA PHE A 64 -2.82 -3.58 -9.45
C PHE A 64 -3.86 -4.32 -8.60
N ARG A 65 -4.01 -3.91 -7.34
CA ARG A 65 -4.91 -4.57 -6.39
C ARG A 65 -6.08 -3.70 -5.93
N GLY A 66 -6.05 -2.42 -6.20
CA GLY A 66 -7.15 -1.55 -5.86
C GLY A 66 -6.72 -0.14 -5.50
N LEU A 67 -7.71 0.65 -5.11
CA LEU A 67 -7.52 2.02 -4.64
C LEU A 67 -7.83 2.09 -3.16
N LEU A 68 -7.01 2.82 -2.43
CA LEU A 68 -7.24 3.16 -1.04
C LEU A 68 -7.49 4.66 -0.97
N THR A 69 -8.62 5.06 -0.41
CA THR A 69 -8.94 6.47 -0.19
C THR A 69 -9.25 6.71 1.27
N TRP A 70 -9.02 7.93 1.74
CA TRP A 70 -9.20 8.25 3.15
C TRP A 70 -9.67 9.70 3.36
N GLU A 71 -10.28 9.93 4.53
CA GLU A 71 -10.60 11.25 5.03
C GLU A 71 -10.48 11.22 6.56
N GLY A 72 -10.20 12.37 7.16
CA GLY A 72 -10.11 12.50 8.61
C GLY A 72 -8.81 12.06 9.25
N TYR A 73 -7.78 11.75 8.45
CA TYR A 73 -6.49 11.31 8.95
C TYR A 73 -5.52 12.50 9.11
N GLU A 74 -4.25 12.20 9.45
CA GLU A 74 -3.19 13.21 9.64
C GLU A 74 -2.98 14.12 8.43
N THR A 75 -3.24 13.60 7.24
CA THR A 75 -3.09 14.32 5.98
C THR A 75 -4.45 14.74 5.45
N ASP A 76 -4.46 15.61 4.46
CA ASP A 76 -5.68 15.95 3.73
C ASP A 76 -6.32 14.71 3.10
N PRO A 77 -7.62 14.73 2.82
CA PRO A 77 -8.26 13.65 2.09
C PRO A 77 -7.50 13.32 0.82
N GLY A 78 -7.31 12.04 0.56
CA GLY A 78 -6.53 11.62 -0.58
C GLY A 78 -6.69 10.15 -0.86
N GLY A 79 -5.79 9.62 -1.68
CA GLY A 79 -5.82 8.22 -2.05
C GLY A 79 -4.53 7.75 -2.67
N LEU A 80 -4.46 6.45 -2.84
CA LEU A 80 -3.31 5.81 -3.42
C LEU A 80 -3.70 4.55 -4.20
N TYR A 81 -2.77 4.11 -5.03
CA TYR A 81 -2.88 2.85 -5.78
C TYR A 81 -2.16 1.75 -5.02
N ILE A 82 -2.83 0.62 -4.82
CA ILE A 82 -2.25 -0.55 -4.15
C ILE A 82 -1.76 -1.54 -5.20
N TYR A 83 -0.51 -1.96 -5.04
CA TYR A 83 0.11 -2.97 -5.90
C TYR A 83 0.71 -4.09 -5.08
N THR A 84 0.81 -5.27 -5.68
CA THR A 84 1.62 -6.38 -5.16
C THR A 84 2.64 -6.76 -6.23
N ALA A 85 3.77 -7.33 -5.80
CA ALA A 85 4.78 -7.83 -6.72
C ALA A 85 5.61 -8.92 -6.04
N GLU A 86 6.16 -9.83 -6.82
CA GLU A 86 7.07 -10.85 -6.31
C GLU A 86 8.50 -10.32 -6.33
N ALA A 87 9.19 -10.43 -5.20
CA ALA A 87 10.59 -10.06 -5.11
C ALA A 87 11.46 -11.17 -5.70
N PRO A 88 12.50 -10.83 -6.49
CA PRO A 88 13.39 -11.85 -7.05
C PRO A 88 14.33 -12.46 -6.01
N ARG A 89 14.51 -11.78 -4.87
CA ARG A 89 15.37 -12.24 -3.77
C ARG A 89 14.97 -11.50 -2.50
N ARG A 90 15.51 -11.94 -1.35
CA ARG A 90 15.22 -11.32 -0.06
C ARG A 90 16.15 -10.17 0.32
N GLU A 91 17.34 -10.11 -0.23
CA GLU A 91 18.32 -9.08 0.10
C GLU A 91 17.86 -7.73 -0.43
N VAL A 92 17.75 -6.76 0.46
CA VAL A 92 17.30 -5.40 0.13
C VAL A 92 18.33 -4.39 0.62
N CYS A 93 18.36 -3.21 0.01
CA CYS A 93 19.25 -2.15 0.42
C CYS A 93 18.72 -1.45 1.68
N LEU A 94 19.57 -0.66 2.33
CA LEU A 94 19.16 0.14 3.48
C LEU A 94 18.22 1.25 3.01
N ASN A 95 17.23 1.55 3.85
CA ASN A 95 16.22 2.58 3.57
C ASN A 95 16.27 3.65 4.65
N GLU A 96 16.36 4.92 4.24
CA GLU A 96 16.42 6.05 5.17
C GLU A 96 15.11 6.29 5.92
N GLU A 97 13.99 5.80 5.38
CA GLU A 97 12.68 5.98 6.00
C GLU A 97 12.41 4.99 7.13
N GLY A 98 13.24 3.98 7.29
CA GLY A 98 13.09 3.02 8.37
C GLY A 98 13.76 1.69 8.09
N GLU A 99 13.54 0.77 9.02
CA GLU A 99 14.03 -0.61 8.94
C GLU A 99 13.09 -1.44 8.09
N MET A 100 13.63 -2.26 7.20
CA MET A 100 12.83 -3.21 6.41
C MET A 100 13.04 -4.62 6.91
N ALA A 101 11.96 -5.40 6.95
CA ALA A 101 12.00 -6.81 7.33
C ALA A 101 10.93 -7.59 6.60
N TRP A 102 11.25 -8.85 6.31
CA TRP A 102 10.27 -9.79 5.79
C TRP A 102 9.45 -10.35 6.95
N LYS A 103 8.13 -10.24 6.83
CA LYS A 103 7.20 -10.67 7.89
C LYS A 103 6.20 -11.67 7.34
N PRO A 104 5.80 -12.68 8.14
CA PRO A 104 4.76 -13.61 7.72
C PRO A 104 3.44 -12.87 7.47
N ARG A 105 2.66 -13.33 6.50
CA ARG A 105 1.35 -12.72 6.18
C ARG A 105 0.46 -12.60 7.40
N ASP A 106 0.40 -13.64 8.22
CA ASP A 106 -0.44 -13.63 9.41
C ASP A 106 -0.08 -12.49 10.36
N TRP A 107 1.21 -12.26 10.55
CA TRP A 107 1.67 -11.14 11.36
C TRP A 107 1.27 -9.79 10.75
N VAL A 108 1.45 -9.63 9.43
CA VAL A 108 1.11 -8.39 8.71
C VAL A 108 -0.38 -8.06 8.86
N PHE A 109 -1.23 -9.07 8.79
CA PHE A 109 -2.68 -8.85 8.82
C PHE A 109 -3.26 -8.65 10.21
N HIS A 110 -2.50 -8.94 11.28
CA HIS A 110 -3.04 -8.95 12.66
C HIS A 110 -2.22 -8.16 13.68
N ALA A 111 -0.93 -7.92 13.43
CA ALA A 111 -0.09 -7.27 14.43
C ALA A 111 -0.49 -5.81 14.66
N PRO A 112 -0.60 -5.37 15.94
CA PRO A 112 -0.98 -3.99 16.24
C PRO A 112 0.05 -2.96 15.78
N GLU A 113 1.31 -3.37 15.56
CA GLU A 113 2.37 -2.51 15.06
C GLU A 113 2.23 -2.19 13.57
N VAL A 114 1.32 -2.85 12.86
CA VAL A 114 1.08 -2.63 11.44
C VAL A 114 -0.02 -1.57 11.27
N VAL A 115 0.13 -0.70 10.27
CA VAL A 115 -0.88 0.31 9.95
C VAL A 115 -2.26 -0.34 9.89
N SER A 116 -3.22 0.19 10.63
CA SER A 116 -4.49 -0.49 10.91
C SER A 116 -5.34 -0.80 9.67
N ASN A 117 -5.31 0.05 8.64
CA ASN A 117 -6.10 -0.22 7.45
C ASN A 117 -5.63 -1.49 6.71
N ILE A 118 -4.37 -1.89 6.89
CA ILE A 118 -3.84 -3.12 6.30
C ILE A 118 -4.54 -4.35 6.87
N HIS A 119 -4.98 -4.31 8.11
CA HIS A 119 -5.74 -5.41 8.72
C HIS A 119 -7.05 -5.66 7.95
N VAL A 120 -7.61 -4.63 7.34
CA VAL A 120 -8.86 -4.72 6.57
C VAL A 120 -8.58 -5.16 5.14
N PHE A 121 -7.76 -4.40 4.39
CA PHE A 121 -7.57 -4.72 2.97
C PHE A 121 -6.49 -5.78 2.73
N GLY A 122 -5.54 -5.95 3.64
CA GLY A 122 -4.41 -6.87 3.44
C GLY A 122 -4.81 -8.27 3.01
N PRO A 123 -5.69 -8.95 3.74
CA PRO A 123 -6.11 -10.30 3.34
C PRO A 123 -6.78 -10.34 1.97
N LEU A 124 -7.40 -9.24 1.56
CA LEU A 124 -8.19 -9.19 0.32
C LEU A 124 -7.35 -8.90 -0.92
N ILE A 125 -6.21 -8.24 -0.79
CA ILE A 125 -5.39 -7.90 -1.96
C ILE A 125 -4.55 -9.09 -2.46
N PHE A 126 -4.49 -10.17 -1.69
CA PHE A 126 -3.73 -11.37 -2.07
C PHE A 126 -4.63 -12.50 -2.59
N ASP A 127 -5.93 -12.25 -2.72
CA ASP A 127 -6.83 -13.20 -3.36
C ASP A 127 -6.85 -12.96 -4.87
N ASP A 128 -7.56 -13.83 -5.61
CA ASP A 128 -7.66 -13.73 -7.07
C ASP A 128 -8.81 -12.84 -7.54
N ALA A 129 -9.45 -12.12 -6.63
CA ALA A 129 -10.56 -11.27 -6.97
C ALA A 129 -10.09 -10.01 -7.73
N PRO A 130 -10.98 -9.41 -8.54
CA PRO A 130 -10.66 -8.14 -9.19
C PRO A 130 -10.32 -7.05 -8.19
N PRO A 131 -9.58 -6.00 -8.61
CA PRO A 131 -9.29 -4.87 -7.73
C PRO A 131 -10.54 -4.25 -7.12
N ARG A 132 -10.41 -3.70 -5.93
CA ARG A 132 -11.50 -3.08 -5.17
C ARG A 132 -11.16 -1.65 -4.78
N LEU A 133 -12.17 -0.89 -4.40
CA LEU A 133 -11.99 0.41 -3.76
C LEU A 133 -12.17 0.21 -2.25
N TYR A 134 -11.20 0.69 -1.49
CA TYR A 134 -11.22 0.67 -0.02
C TYR A 134 -11.26 2.11 0.46
N HIS A 135 -12.36 2.53 1.08
CA HIS A 135 -12.49 3.89 1.61
C HIS A 135 -12.55 3.87 3.13
N PHE A 136 -11.70 4.67 3.77
CA PHE A 136 -11.59 4.74 5.24
C PHE A 136 -11.90 6.14 5.72
N VAL A 137 -12.71 6.21 6.77
CA VAL A 137 -12.99 7.46 7.49
C VAL A 137 -12.36 7.33 8.88
N TYR A 138 -11.49 8.27 9.20
CA TYR A 138 -10.78 8.30 10.48
C TYR A 138 -11.37 9.34 11.41
N ARG A 139 -11.30 9.06 12.70
CA ARG A 139 -11.66 10.00 13.76
C ARG A 139 -10.67 9.81 14.90
N ASP A 140 -10.05 10.92 15.33
CA ASP A 140 -9.06 10.90 16.42
C ASP A 140 -7.94 9.87 16.19
N GLY A 141 -7.47 9.78 14.95
CA GLY A 141 -6.37 8.89 14.57
C GLY A 141 -6.74 7.42 14.40
N GLN A 142 -8.00 7.08 14.55
CA GLN A 142 -8.48 5.70 14.45
C GLN A 142 -9.52 5.55 13.35
N ILE A 143 -9.63 4.33 12.82
CA ILE A 143 -10.66 4.03 11.81
C ILE A 143 -12.03 4.11 12.49
N ASP A 144 -12.87 5.06 12.03
CA ASP A 144 -14.25 5.21 12.49
C ASP A 144 -15.17 4.26 11.71
N ARG A 145 -15.00 4.25 10.40
CA ARG A 145 -15.75 3.34 9.51
C ARG A 145 -14.97 3.14 8.21
N TYR A 146 -15.32 2.10 7.48
CA TYR A 146 -14.75 1.87 6.16
C TYR A 146 -15.79 1.24 5.25
N GLU A 147 -15.52 1.31 3.95
CA GLU A 147 -16.39 0.77 2.92
C GLU A 147 -15.52 0.09 1.87
N ILE A 148 -15.97 -1.08 1.40
CA ILE A 148 -15.29 -1.84 0.35
C ILE A 148 -16.26 -1.98 -0.83
N ARG A 149 -15.81 -1.54 -2.01
CA ARG A 149 -16.61 -1.59 -3.24
C ARG A 149 -15.85 -2.26 -4.36
N PRO A 150 -16.54 -2.91 -5.32
CA PRO A 150 -15.90 -3.36 -6.54
C PRO A 150 -15.31 -2.18 -7.30
N PHE A 151 -14.12 -2.35 -7.87
CA PHE A 151 -13.47 -1.30 -8.65
C PHE A 151 -14.28 -0.94 -9.87
N GLY A 152 -14.97 -1.90 -10.49
CA GLY A 152 -15.85 -1.66 -11.62
C GLY A 152 -16.97 -0.67 -11.34
N SER A 153 -17.52 -0.64 -10.11
CA SER A 153 -18.53 0.34 -9.70
C SER A 153 -17.97 1.76 -9.74
N LEU A 154 -16.73 1.95 -9.30
CA LEU A 154 -16.07 3.25 -9.35
C LEU A 154 -15.84 3.70 -10.78
N ALA A 155 -15.36 2.80 -11.65
CA ALA A 155 -15.14 3.10 -13.05
C ALA A 155 -16.45 3.47 -13.75
N SER A 156 -17.53 2.77 -13.44
CA SER A 156 -18.85 3.06 -13.99
C SER A 156 -19.34 4.44 -13.57
N GLU A 157 -19.16 4.81 -12.33
CA GLU A 157 -19.52 6.15 -11.83
C GLU A 157 -18.73 7.25 -12.54
N ARG A 158 -17.46 7.02 -12.82
CA ARG A 158 -16.62 7.99 -13.51
C ARG A 158 -17.02 8.22 -14.97
N SER A 159 -17.56 7.21 -15.62
CA SER A 159 -17.94 7.31 -17.02
C SER A 159 -19.24 8.08 -17.23
N ARG A 160 -19.89 8.47 -16.17
CA ARG A 160 -21.11 9.28 -16.21
C ARG A 160 -20.77 10.75 -16.03
#